data_9a0a0bcd9ac6ba0a5454194996f7476f
#
_entry.id   9a0a0bcd9ac6ba0a5454194996f7476f
#
_cell.length_a   1.000
_cell.length_b   1.000
_cell.length_c   1.000
_cell.angle_alpha   90.00
_cell.angle_beta   90.00
_cell.angle_gamma   90.00
#
_symmetry.space_group_name_H-M   'P 1'
#
loop_
_entity.id
_entity.type
_entity.pdbx_description
1 polymer ?
#
loop_
_entity_poly.entity_id
_entity_poly.type
_entity_poly.pdbx_seq_one_letter_code
_entity_poly.pdbx_strand_id
1 'polypeptide(L)'
;MRLFEHPDFDQAVIRAAEHFRPRGLREAIIEKDYFVTEALRIIEHAAGPQVIFKGGTSLSKGWGLIQRFSEDIDIFLDPTAFEPPLGKKGIDRELKKLRQAIEQHPALTFVEKESQMIGGFGRNDRFDYAQRFAEAGEIRNRVFVEAGTANGREPTERVRLQSYVGQFLEESGTSPWLTSSSTGVCSDRFR
;
A
#
# COMPACT_ATOMS: atom_id res chain seq x y z
N MET A 1 3.33 -16.26 8.84
CA MET A 1 4.62 -15.73 8.31
C MET A 1 4.26 -14.88 7.10
N ARG A 2 4.71 -13.64 7.06
CA ARG A 2 4.50 -12.74 5.90
C ARG A 2 5.57 -13.03 4.84
N LEU A 3 5.28 -12.72 3.58
CA LEU A 3 6.20 -13.05 2.48
C LEU A 3 7.60 -12.43 2.67
N PHE A 4 7.70 -11.19 3.15
CA PHE A 4 9.00 -10.55 3.40
C PHE A 4 9.85 -11.20 4.52
N GLU A 5 9.22 -12.00 5.38
CA GLU A 5 9.90 -12.78 6.44
C GLU A 5 10.47 -14.11 5.91
N HIS A 6 10.09 -14.47 4.69
CA HIS A 6 10.53 -15.74 4.10
C HIS A 6 11.97 -15.67 3.62
N PRO A 7 12.78 -16.72 3.83
CA PRO A 7 14.17 -16.76 3.36
C PRO A 7 14.34 -16.49 1.85
N ASP A 8 13.36 -16.95 1.04
CA ASP A 8 13.39 -16.80 -0.41
C ASP A 8 12.73 -15.52 -0.93
N PHE A 9 12.39 -14.55 -0.06
CA PHE A 9 11.78 -13.31 -0.49
C PHE A 9 12.62 -12.57 -1.53
N ASP A 10 13.93 -12.52 -1.32
CA ASP A 10 14.87 -11.86 -2.23
C ASP A 10 14.87 -12.54 -3.61
N GLN A 11 14.84 -13.88 -3.64
CA GLN A 11 14.73 -14.64 -4.89
C GLN A 11 13.39 -14.42 -5.58
N ALA A 12 12.31 -14.29 -4.84
CA ALA A 12 10.99 -13.99 -5.40
C ALA A 12 10.96 -12.59 -6.03
N VAL A 13 11.59 -11.58 -5.39
CA VAL A 13 11.73 -10.23 -5.95
C VAL A 13 12.56 -10.24 -7.23
N ILE A 14 13.73 -10.93 -7.25
CA ILE A 14 14.60 -11.03 -8.43
C ILE A 14 13.84 -11.68 -9.60
N ARG A 15 13.18 -12.81 -9.38
CA ARG A 15 12.44 -13.52 -10.41
C ARG A 15 11.25 -12.72 -10.92
N ALA A 16 10.53 -12.01 -10.03
CA ALA A 16 9.46 -11.11 -10.44
C ALA A 16 10.00 -9.96 -11.30
N ALA A 17 11.16 -9.38 -10.96
CA ALA A 17 11.80 -8.35 -11.78
C ALA A 17 12.22 -8.87 -13.14
N GLU A 18 12.75 -10.09 -13.23
CA GLU A 18 13.05 -10.75 -14.52
C GLU A 18 11.79 -10.94 -15.36
N HIS A 19 10.70 -11.42 -14.75
CA HIS A 19 9.41 -11.62 -15.41
C HIS A 19 8.83 -10.31 -15.95
N PHE A 20 8.87 -9.24 -15.14
CA PHE A 20 8.34 -7.92 -15.52
C PHE A 20 9.38 -6.99 -16.17
N ARG A 21 10.57 -7.47 -16.52
CA ARG A 21 11.62 -6.70 -17.22
C ARG A 21 11.12 -5.99 -18.49
N PRO A 22 10.27 -6.60 -19.35
CA PRO A 22 9.70 -5.92 -20.50
C PRO A 22 8.86 -4.68 -20.16
N ARG A 23 8.36 -4.58 -18.93
CA ARG A 23 7.64 -3.41 -18.39
C ARG A 23 8.55 -2.40 -17.71
N GLY A 24 9.86 -2.60 -17.71
CA GLY A 24 10.85 -1.73 -17.05
C GLY A 24 10.84 -1.81 -15.52
N LEU A 25 10.22 -2.85 -14.95
CA LEU A 25 10.15 -3.04 -13.50
C LEU A 25 11.41 -3.76 -13.01
N ARG A 26 12.20 -3.06 -12.19
CA ARG A 26 13.45 -3.55 -11.61
C ARG A 26 13.23 -3.97 -10.16
N GLU A 27 14.20 -4.65 -9.56
CA GLU A 27 14.13 -5.24 -8.21
C GLU A 27 13.69 -4.23 -7.15
N ALA A 28 14.28 -3.03 -7.17
CA ALA A 28 13.92 -1.96 -6.22
C ALA A 28 12.46 -1.50 -6.36
N ILE A 29 11.92 -1.48 -7.59
CA ILE A 29 10.50 -1.16 -7.85
C ILE A 29 9.60 -2.28 -7.34
N ILE A 30 9.95 -3.53 -7.62
CA ILE A 30 9.21 -4.72 -7.18
C ILE A 30 9.16 -4.80 -5.66
N GLU A 31 10.29 -4.56 -4.99
CA GLU A 31 10.37 -4.52 -3.52
C GLU A 31 9.47 -3.40 -2.95
N LYS A 32 9.58 -2.20 -3.51
CA LYS A 32 8.77 -1.06 -3.07
C LYS A 32 7.29 -1.31 -3.25
N ASP A 33 6.89 -1.83 -4.41
CA ASP A 33 5.50 -2.21 -4.69
C ASP A 33 4.95 -3.20 -3.68
N TYR A 34 5.77 -4.13 -3.21
CA TYR A 34 5.38 -5.06 -2.16
C TYR A 34 5.01 -4.32 -0.87
N PHE A 35 5.86 -3.40 -0.38
CA PHE A 35 5.57 -2.65 0.85
C PHE A 35 4.42 -1.64 0.70
N VAL A 36 4.25 -1.03 -0.48
CA VAL A 36 3.07 -0.23 -0.82
C VAL A 36 1.80 -1.08 -0.73
N THR A 37 1.82 -2.30 -1.27
CA THR A 37 0.68 -3.22 -1.21
C THR A 37 0.37 -3.68 0.21
N GLU A 38 1.41 -3.95 1.02
CA GLU A 38 1.23 -4.28 2.45
C GLU A 38 0.59 -3.12 3.24
N ALA A 39 1.04 -1.89 3.01
CA ALA A 39 0.43 -0.72 3.64
C ALA A 39 -1.04 -0.56 3.25
N LEU A 40 -1.38 -0.73 1.98
CA LEU A 40 -2.77 -0.72 1.49
C LEU A 40 -3.61 -1.81 2.15
N ARG A 41 -3.10 -3.03 2.26
CA ARG A 41 -3.77 -4.16 2.93
C ARG A 41 -4.07 -3.84 4.40
N ILE A 42 -3.13 -3.19 5.09
CA ILE A 42 -3.31 -2.78 6.49
C ILE A 42 -4.39 -1.70 6.61
N ILE A 43 -4.37 -0.70 5.72
CA ILE A 43 -5.35 0.38 5.69
C ILE A 43 -6.76 -0.19 5.46
N GLU A 44 -6.93 -1.07 4.47
CA GLU A 44 -8.20 -1.73 4.19
C GLU A 44 -8.70 -2.50 5.40
N HIS A 45 -7.84 -3.30 6.03
CA HIS A 45 -8.20 -4.09 7.20
C HIS A 45 -8.57 -3.21 8.42
N ALA A 46 -7.93 -2.04 8.57
CA ALA A 46 -8.15 -1.14 9.70
C ALA A 46 -9.41 -0.26 9.55
N ALA A 47 -9.76 0.14 8.33
CA ALA A 47 -10.85 1.07 8.06
C ALA A 47 -11.96 0.52 7.14
N GLY A 48 -11.71 -0.54 6.40
CA GLY A 48 -12.71 -1.18 5.55
C GLY A 48 -13.41 -0.20 4.59
N PRO A 49 -14.76 -0.18 4.58
CA PRO A 49 -15.53 0.62 3.62
C PRO A 49 -15.50 2.13 3.89
N GLN A 50 -14.88 2.58 4.98
CA GLN A 50 -14.78 3.99 5.34
C GLN A 50 -13.66 4.73 4.60
N VAL A 51 -12.83 3.99 3.87
CA VAL A 51 -11.73 4.56 3.08
C VAL A 51 -11.87 4.23 1.61
N ILE A 52 -11.42 5.16 0.79
CA ILE A 52 -11.34 5.00 -0.66
C ILE A 52 -9.89 5.24 -1.08
N PHE A 53 -9.31 4.27 -1.77
CA PHE A 53 -7.98 4.39 -2.39
C PHE A 53 -8.12 5.11 -3.73
N LYS A 54 -7.40 6.21 -3.87
CA LYS A 54 -7.49 7.12 -5.02
C LYS A 54 -6.11 7.44 -5.61
N GLY A 55 -6.05 8.41 -6.49
CA GLY A 55 -4.80 8.94 -7.05
C GLY A 55 -4.15 8.06 -8.10
N GLY A 56 -2.92 8.43 -8.48
CA GLY A 56 -2.16 7.76 -9.54
C GLY A 56 -1.87 6.30 -9.28
N THR A 57 -1.59 5.95 -8.03
CA THR A 57 -1.31 4.57 -7.62
C THR A 57 -2.57 3.69 -7.71
N SER A 58 -3.75 4.23 -7.41
CA SER A 58 -5.01 3.52 -7.62
C SER A 58 -5.25 3.25 -9.11
N LEU A 59 -5.02 4.24 -9.98
CA LEU A 59 -5.19 4.09 -11.43
C LEU A 59 -4.21 3.10 -12.05
N SER A 60 -2.96 3.06 -11.56
CA SER A 60 -1.96 2.12 -12.06
C SER A 60 -2.18 0.70 -11.52
N LYS A 61 -2.37 0.56 -10.20
CA LYS A 61 -2.40 -0.71 -9.51
C LYS A 61 -3.76 -1.41 -9.56
N GLY A 62 -4.84 -0.64 -9.45
CA GLY A 62 -6.20 -1.16 -9.46
C GLY A 62 -6.78 -1.34 -10.88
N TRP A 63 -6.45 -0.43 -11.79
CA TRP A 63 -7.11 -0.34 -13.09
C TRP A 63 -6.18 -0.58 -14.28
N GLY A 64 -4.86 -0.56 -14.06
CA GLY A 64 -3.89 -0.70 -15.15
C GLY A 64 -3.93 0.43 -16.20
N LEU A 65 -4.56 1.57 -15.87
CA LEU A 65 -4.74 2.70 -16.78
C LEU A 65 -3.46 3.51 -16.96
N ILE A 66 -2.56 3.46 -16.00
CA ILE A 66 -1.27 4.13 -16.01
C ILE A 66 -0.18 3.07 -15.96
N GLN A 67 0.69 3.04 -16.98
CA GLN A 67 1.73 2.01 -17.09
C GLN A 67 3.05 2.39 -16.39
N ARG A 68 3.11 3.54 -15.73
CA ARG A 68 4.27 3.93 -14.92
C ARG A 68 4.11 3.48 -13.48
N PHE A 69 5.22 3.16 -12.83
CA PHE A 69 5.23 2.94 -11.39
C PHE A 69 4.79 4.22 -10.67
N SER A 70 3.89 4.07 -9.72
CA SER A 70 3.44 5.11 -8.80
C SER A 70 3.52 4.56 -7.37
N GLU A 71 4.01 5.37 -6.45
CA GLU A 71 4.45 4.91 -5.12
C GLU A 71 3.70 5.57 -3.96
N ASP A 72 2.99 6.68 -4.22
CA ASP A 72 2.25 7.40 -3.20
C ASP A 72 0.87 6.77 -2.99
N ILE A 73 0.50 6.59 -1.73
CA ILE A 73 -0.81 6.05 -1.35
C ILE A 73 -1.73 7.22 -0.99
N ASP A 74 -2.70 7.49 -1.84
CA ASP A 74 -3.71 8.52 -1.62
C ASP A 74 -5.01 7.91 -1.06
N ILE A 75 -5.38 8.27 0.16
CA ILE A 75 -6.56 7.75 0.85
C ILE A 75 -7.56 8.87 1.12
N PHE A 76 -8.78 8.67 0.69
CA PHE A 76 -9.91 9.45 1.15
C PHE A 76 -10.61 8.72 2.31
N LEU A 77 -10.65 9.34 3.48
CA LEU A 77 -11.48 8.90 4.60
C LEU A 77 -12.85 9.56 4.47
N ASP A 78 -13.92 8.77 4.37
CA ASP A 78 -15.28 9.28 4.31
C ASP A 78 -15.86 9.52 5.72
N PRO A 79 -15.95 10.76 6.18
CA PRO A 79 -16.48 11.04 7.52
C PRO A 79 -17.96 10.67 7.67
N THR A 80 -18.70 10.59 6.55
CA THR A 80 -20.13 10.29 6.54
C THR A 80 -20.43 8.79 6.55
N ALA A 81 -19.41 7.95 6.36
CA ALA A 81 -19.52 6.49 6.49
C ALA A 81 -19.50 5.98 7.95
N PHE A 82 -19.49 6.91 8.91
CA PHE A 82 -19.54 6.62 10.36
C PHE A 82 -20.87 7.03 10.96
N GLU A 83 -21.24 6.38 12.04
CA GLU A 83 -22.48 6.68 12.77
C GLU A 83 -22.18 6.98 14.24
N PRO A 84 -22.36 8.23 14.72
CA PRO A 84 -22.68 9.42 13.91
C PRO A 84 -21.52 9.87 13.00
N PRO A 85 -21.79 10.71 11.97
CA PRO A 85 -20.74 11.25 11.11
C PRO A 85 -19.63 11.93 11.89
N LEU A 86 -18.38 11.77 11.43
CA LEU A 86 -17.21 12.27 12.15
C LEU A 86 -17.08 13.78 12.04
N GLY A 87 -16.95 14.45 13.19
CA GLY A 87 -16.41 15.80 13.25
C GLY A 87 -14.88 15.81 13.25
N LYS A 88 -14.27 17.01 13.23
CA LYS A 88 -12.81 17.21 13.15
C LYS A 88 -11.99 16.32 14.10
N LYS A 89 -12.39 16.22 15.39
CA LYS A 89 -11.68 15.37 16.36
C LYS A 89 -11.80 13.88 16.04
N GLY A 90 -12.94 13.46 15.51
CA GLY A 90 -13.17 12.09 15.05
C GLY A 90 -12.29 11.75 13.86
N ILE A 91 -12.24 12.63 12.86
CA ILE A 91 -11.38 12.49 11.66
C ILE A 91 -9.91 12.34 12.08
N ASP A 92 -9.38 13.26 12.91
CA ASP A 92 -8.00 13.18 13.38
C ASP A 92 -7.71 11.87 14.12
N ARG A 93 -8.64 11.40 14.93
CA ARG A 93 -8.52 10.11 15.63
C ARG A 93 -8.46 8.93 14.66
N GLU A 94 -9.34 8.87 13.67
CA GLU A 94 -9.36 7.76 12.70
C GLU A 94 -8.10 7.78 11.80
N LEU A 95 -7.67 8.94 11.33
CA LEU A 95 -6.41 9.08 10.58
C LEU A 95 -5.20 8.63 11.41
N LYS A 96 -5.16 8.95 12.73
CA LYS A 96 -4.12 8.44 13.63
C LYS A 96 -4.15 6.92 13.79
N LYS A 97 -5.34 6.32 13.82
CA LYS A 97 -5.49 4.86 13.88
C LYS A 97 -4.91 4.19 12.62
N LEU A 98 -5.14 4.75 11.43
CA LEU A 98 -4.56 4.24 10.20
C LEU A 98 -3.03 4.26 10.26
N ARG A 99 -2.45 5.40 10.66
CA ARG A 99 -1.00 5.51 10.87
C ARG A 99 -0.49 4.45 11.85
N GLN A 100 -1.13 4.33 13.01
CA GLN A 100 -0.74 3.38 14.05
C GLN A 100 -0.85 1.93 13.58
N ALA A 101 -1.86 1.62 12.77
CA ALA A 101 -2.01 0.28 12.21
C ALA A 101 -0.85 -0.08 11.28
N ILE A 102 -0.40 0.86 10.44
CA ILE A 102 0.77 0.66 9.56
C ILE A 102 2.06 0.53 10.40
N GLU A 103 2.23 1.37 11.42
CA GLU A 103 3.38 1.37 12.32
C GLU A 103 3.57 0.04 13.08
N GLN A 104 2.49 -0.73 13.27
CA GLN A 104 2.57 -2.07 13.87
C GLN A 104 3.15 -3.12 12.93
N HIS A 105 3.36 -2.79 11.66
CA HIS A 105 4.00 -3.72 10.73
C HIS A 105 5.50 -3.81 11.03
N PRO A 106 6.07 -5.02 11.25
CA PRO A 106 7.44 -5.18 11.76
C PRO A 106 8.53 -4.68 10.80
N ALA A 107 8.21 -4.49 9.52
CA ALA A 107 9.16 -3.98 8.53
C ALA A 107 8.90 -2.52 8.12
N LEU A 108 7.92 -1.82 8.71
CA LEU A 108 7.61 -0.42 8.39
C LEU A 108 7.84 0.46 9.62
N THR A 109 8.81 1.36 9.55
CA THR A 109 9.16 2.28 10.62
C THR A 109 8.61 3.67 10.36
N PHE A 110 7.75 4.16 11.23
CA PHE A 110 7.18 5.51 11.12
C PHE A 110 8.25 6.59 11.25
N VAL A 111 8.26 7.56 10.33
CA VAL A 111 9.21 8.68 10.30
C VAL A 111 8.52 9.96 10.76
N GLU A 112 8.44 10.16 12.07
CA GLU A 112 7.70 11.26 12.70
C GLU A 112 8.15 12.65 12.19
N LYS A 113 9.47 12.88 12.10
CA LYS A 113 10.06 14.18 11.71
C LYS A 113 9.67 14.62 10.29
N GLU A 114 9.29 13.69 9.43
CA GLU A 114 8.93 13.95 8.04
C GLU A 114 7.43 13.76 7.79
N SER A 115 6.68 13.43 8.84
CA SER A 115 5.23 13.25 8.80
C SER A 115 4.52 14.50 9.29
N GLN A 116 3.38 14.82 8.71
CA GLN A 116 2.70 16.09 8.95
C GLN A 116 1.19 15.91 9.06
N MET A 117 0.60 16.56 10.07
CA MET A 117 -0.85 16.69 10.18
C MET A 117 -1.31 17.95 9.42
N ILE A 118 -2.36 17.82 8.63
CA ILE A 118 -2.90 18.90 7.80
C ILE A 118 -4.23 19.35 8.37
N GLY A 119 -4.22 20.41 9.18
CA GLY A 119 -5.41 21.09 9.69
C GLY A 119 -6.36 20.23 10.52
N GLY A 120 -6.03 18.99 10.87
CA GLY A 120 -6.88 18.01 11.53
C GLY A 120 -7.89 17.31 10.61
N PHE A 121 -7.76 17.49 9.30
CA PHE A 121 -8.58 16.84 8.26
C PHE A 121 -7.77 15.96 7.32
N GLY A 122 -6.44 15.94 7.47
CA GLY A 122 -5.53 15.15 6.67
C GLY A 122 -4.21 14.88 7.37
N ARG A 123 -3.46 13.90 6.84
CA ARG A 123 -2.12 13.51 7.28
C ARG A 123 -1.29 13.09 6.08
N ASN A 124 -0.02 13.45 6.14
CA ASN A 124 1.02 12.93 5.26
C ASN A 124 1.99 12.15 6.13
N ASP A 125 1.92 10.83 6.06
CA ASP A 125 2.73 9.95 6.90
C ASP A 125 3.75 9.18 6.05
N ARG A 126 4.95 9.01 6.61
CA ARG A 126 6.08 8.33 5.97
C ARG A 126 6.53 7.16 6.80
N PHE A 127 6.79 6.03 6.10
CA PHE A 127 7.25 4.79 6.71
C PHE A 127 8.45 4.27 5.93
N ASP A 128 9.59 4.15 6.59
CA ASP A 128 10.79 3.59 6.00
C ASP A 128 10.80 2.06 6.17
N TYR A 129 11.39 1.36 5.21
CA TYR A 129 11.66 -0.08 5.29
C TYR A 129 13.14 -0.38 5.02
N ALA A 130 13.63 -1.52 5.51
CA ALA A 130 14.98 -1.97 5.22
C ALA A 130 15.08 -2.44 3.76
N GLN A 131 15.64 -1.59 2.91
CA GLN A 131 15.81 -1.85 1.49
C GLN A 131 16.87 -2.95 1.27
N ARG A 132 16.54 -3.96 0.47
CA ARG A 132 17.41 -5.04 0.08
C ARG A 132 18.00 -4.84 -1.31
N PHE A 133 17.25 -4.15 -2.17
CA PHE A 133 17.62 -3.85 -3.55
C PHE A 133 17.81 -2.35 -3.73
N ALA A 134 19.04 -1.87 -3.50
CA ALA A 134 19.37 -0.46 -3.73
C ALA A 134 19.81 -0.25 -5.19
N GLU A 135 19.25 0.76 -5.84
CA GLU A 135 19.71 1.25 -7.13
C GLU A 135 20.28 2.67 -7.00
N ALA A 136 21.26 2.98 -7.86
CA ALA A 136 21.70 4.36 -8.04
C ALA A 136 20.57 5.14 -8.74
N GLY A 137 19.82 5.92 -7.99
CA GLY A 137 18.72 6.72 -8.52
C GLY A 137 17.58 6.96 -7.53
N GLU A 138 16.41 7.29 -8.02
CA GLU A 138 15.35 8.01 -7.33
C GLU A 138 14.44 7.19 -6.41
N ILE A 139 14.56 5.86 -6.33
CA ILE A 139 13.66 5.04 -5.54
C ILE A 139 14.09 5.03 -4.07
N ARG A 140 13.36 5.76 -3.26
CA ARG A 140 13.57 5.80 -1.82
C ARG A 140 12.92 4.58 -1.17
N ASN A 141 13.57 4.04 -0.14
CA ASN A 141 13.07 2.94 0.71
C ASN A 141 11.93 3.39 1.64
N ARG A 142 10.91 3.98 1.07
CA ARG A 142 9.87 4.70 1.82
C ARG A 142 8.48 4.48 1.21
N VAL A 143 7.51 4.19 2.03
CA VAL A 143 6.09 4.26 1.71
C VAL A 143 5.55 5.61 2.18
N PHE A 144 4.91 6.36 1.28
CA PHE A 144 4.25 7.61 1.58
C PHE A 144 2.75 7.45 1.54
N VAL A 145 2.07 7.87 2.61
CA VAL A 145 0.61 7.79 2.74
C VAL A 145 0.06 9.19 2.95
N GLU A 146 -0.71 9.65 1.99
CA GLU A 146 -1.51 10.86 2.09
C GLU A 146 -2.96 10.47 2.37
N ALA A 147 -3.44 10.75 3.57
CA ALA A 147 -4.79 10.42 3.98
C ALA A 147 -5.55 11.68 4.41
N GLY A 148 -6.77 11.86 3.91
CA GLY A 148 -7.56 13.03 4.23
C GLY A 148 -9.02 12.91 3.82
N THR A 149 -9.77 13.99 4.06
CA THR A 149 -11.23 14.07 3.80
C THR A 149 -11.56 15.02 2.65
N ALA A 150 -10.56 15.48 1.90
CA ALA A 150 -10.76 16.31 0.72
C ALA A 150 -11.03 15.47 -0.54
N ASN A 151 -11.82 16.01 -1.46
CA ASN A 151 -12.17 15.41 -2.76
C ASN A 151 -13.07 14.18 -2.67
N GLY A 152 -14.20 14.36 -2.13
CA GLY A 152 -15.51 13.72 -2.13
C GLY A 152 -15.73 12.34 -2.74
N ARG A 153 -16.99 11.93 -2.68
CA ARG A 153 -17.48 10.66 -3.21
C ARG A 153 -17.60 10.73 -4.73
N GLU A 154 -16.59 10.22 -5.39
CA GLU A 154 -16.73 9.80 -6.78
C GLU A 154 -17.34 8.38 -6.83
N PRO A 155 -17.91 7.95 -7.96
CA PRO A 155 -18.26 6.55 -8.15
C PRO A 155 -17.05 5.67 -7.86
N THR A 156 -17.22 4.69 -6.99
CA THR A 156 -16.13 3.80 -6.57
C THR A 156 -16.48 2.36 -6.87
N GLU A 157 -15.47 1.55 -7.10
CA GLU A 157 -15.61 0.14 -7.38
C GLU A 157 -14.62 -0.67 -6.54
N ARG A 158 -14.97 -1.90 -6.20
CA ARG A 158 -14.09 -2.79 -5.47
C ARG A 158 -13.20 -3.55 -6.44
N VAL A 159 -11.89 -3.33 -6.32
CA VAL A 159 -10.88 -3.95 -7.18
C VAL A 159 -9.90 -4.74 -6.31
N ARG A 160 -9.55 -5.96 -6.76
CA ARG A 160 -8.49 -6.74 -6.12
C ARG A 160 -7.14 -6.10 -6.43
N LEU A 161 -6.40 -5.74 -5.40
CA LEU A 161 -5.02 -5.26 -5.53
C LEU A 161 -4.04 -6.40 -5.22
N GLN A 162 -2.92 -6.43 -5.94
CA GLN A 162 -1.89 -7.42 -5.77
C GLN A 162 -0.51 -6.80 -5.98
N SER A 163 0.50 -7.25 -5.22
CA SER A 163 1.88 -6.86 -5.48
C SER A 163 2.40 -7.55 -6.75
N TYR A 164 3.41 -6.98 -7.39
CA TYR A 164 4.06 -7.64 -8.53
C TYR A 164 4.67 -8.98 -8.15
N VAL A 165 5.24 -9.11 -6.95
CA VAL A 165 5.70 -10.41 -6.44
C VAL A 165 4.53 -11.39 -6.37
N GLY A 166 3.39 -10.97 -5.83
CA GLY A 166 2.18 -11.81 -5.75
C GLY A 166 1.66 -12.21 -7.13
N GLN A 167 1.62 -11.28 -8.09
CA GLN A 167 1.23 -11.58 -9.48
C GLN A 167 2.17 -12.62 -10.12
N PHE A 168 3.48 -12.42 -9.99
CA PHE A 168 4.47 -13.37 -10.49
C PHE A 168 4.28 -14.77 -9.90
N LEU A 169 4.10 -14.88 -8.58
CA LEU A 169 3.92 -16.18 -7.90
C LEU A 169 2.63 -16.89 -8.36
N GLU A 170 1.56 -16.14 -8.60
CA GLU A 170 0.29 -16.67 -9.13
C GLU A 170 0.45 -17.14 -10.58
N GLU A 171 1.05 -16.33 -11.45
CA GLU A 171 1.26 -16.63 -12.87
C GLU A 171 2.25 -17.79 -13.10
N SER A 172 3.27 -17.90 -12.25
CA SER A 172 4.28 -18.96 -12.35
C SER A 172 3.84 -20.31 -11.77
N GLY A 173 2.66 -20.37 -11.16
CA GLY A 173 2.17 -21.58 -10.49
C GLY A 173 3.04 -22.01 -9.27
N THR A 174 3.97 -21.17 -8.86
CA THR A 174 4.88 -21.41 -7.73
C THR A 174 4.23 -21.11 -6.38
N SER A 175 2.97 -21.46 -6.22
CA SER A 175 2.12 -21.14 -5.09
C SER A 175 2.07 -22.16 -3.93
N PRO A 176 3.17 -22.65 -3.38
CA PRO A 176 3.15 -23.23 -2.03
C PRO A 176 3.00 -22.14 -0.95
N TRP A 177 3.31 -20.88 -1.33
CA TRP A 177 3.29 -19.69 -0.46
C TRP A 177 1.89 -19.11 -0.25
N LEU A 178 0.94 -19.44 -1.12
CA LEU A 178 -0.44 -18.93 -1.12
C LEU A 178 -1.43 -19.78 -0.30
N THR A 179 -1.02 -20.96 0.17
CA THR A 179 -1.95 -21.94 0.77
C THR A 179 -2.03 -21.92 2.29
N SER A 180 -1.20 -21.15 2.99
CA SER A 180 -1.34 -21.00 4.44
C SER A 180 -1.44 -19.55 4.85
N SER A 181 -2.66 -19.12 5.05
CA SER A 181 -3.08 -17.96 5.86
C SER A 181 -2.17 -16.73 5.78
N SER A 182 -2.67 -15.68 5.19
CA SER A 182 -2.08 -14.34 5.12
C SER A 182 -0.97 -14.14 4.10
N THR A 183 -1.23 -14.50 2.93
CA THR A 183 -0.56 -14.03 1.74
C THR A 183 -0.63 -12.52 1.66
N GLY A 184 0.47 -11.87 1.31
CA GLY A 184 0.50 -10.48 0.86
C GLY A 184 -0.25 -10.27 -0.46
N VAL A 185 -1.22 -11.10 -0.72
CA VAL A 185 -2.27 -10.89 -1.71
C VAL A 185 -3.31 -10.06 -0.97
N CYS A 186 -3.35 -8.79 -1.28
CA CYS A 186 -4.51 -7.98 -0.95
C CYS A 186 -5.66 -8.54 -1.77
N SER A 187 -6.29 -9.62 -1.26
CA SER A 187 -7.49 -10.22 -1.86
C SER A 187 -8.71 -9.35 -1.62
N ASP A 188 -8.51 -8.22 -0.95
CA ASP A 188 -9.57 -7.42 -0.43
C ASP A 188 -9.82 -6.23 -1.32
N ARG A 189 -11.05 -5.98 -1.50
CA ARG A 189 -11.72 -5.10 -2.43
C ARG A 189 -11.66 -3.68 -1.88
N PHE A 190 -10.87 -2.81 -2.48
CA PHE A 190 -11.02 -1.37 -2.25
C PHE A 190 -12.27 -0.84 -2.95
N ARG A 191 -12.96 0.07 -2.28
CA ARG A 191 -14.00 0.90 -2.89
C ARG A 191 -13.40 2.17 -3.44
#